data_eaae83cd0e1d81386b95f4aa31cf21bc
#
_entry.id   eaae83cd0e1d81386b95f4aa31cf21bc
#
_cell.length_a   1.000
_cell.length_b   1.000
_cell.length_c   1.000
_cell.angle_alpha   90.00
_cell.angle_beta   90.00
_cell.angle_gamma   90.00
#
_symmetry.space_group_name_H-M   'P 1'
#
loop_
_entity.id
_entity.type
_entity.pdbx_description
1 polymer ?
#
loop_
_entity_poly.entity_id
_entity_poly.type
_entity_poly.pdbx_seq_one_letter_code
_entity_poly.pdbx_strand_id
1 'polypeptide(L)'
;FPDIRVQAHLTANQVTIYLDTSGEALFKRGWRDEKGDAPLKENLAAGILSITGWKPGQTLFDPMCGSGTFLIEAAQKVLAIPPGAIRADLYGNEVKSSRLAYRPLVTSAQGFGFQRLKPFNEIAEQKRWAALKESSQKEILERRKRYPDAESLGISGGDINEKLVAMFKCNWQRAQLPDQPIARQVDAMASKPPVNTKDGVMVLNPPYGERLVIKGGRGQERDSRNVEEDSREIENRFELNLETGRQSAKRSSRESLKKLQAQQEQDPKFVEFLRQFGQHLKDAFGGWNVFVLTADMALPGQLRIKESKRTPLFN
;
A
#
# COMPACT_ATOMS: atom_id res chain seq x y z
N PHE A 1 -17.53 6.44 22.66
CA PHE A 1 -17.53 6.32 21.19
C PHE A 1 -18.97 6.20 20.72
N PRO A 2 -19.42 6.93 19.67
CA PRO A 2 -20.76 6.80 19.12
C PRO A 2 -20.95 5.40 18.53
N ASP A 3 -22.16 4.86 18.66
CA ASP A 3 -22.52 3.54 18.10
C ASP A 3 -22.40 3.53 16.57
N ILE A 4 -22.70 4.65 15.92
CA ILE A 4 -22.66 4.82 14.48
C ILE A 4 -22.13 6.22 14.16
N ARG A 5 -21.24 6.28 13.17
CA ARG A 5 -20.81 7.57 12.60
C ARG A 5 -21.72 7.97 11.47
N VAL A 6 -22.19 9.20 11.53
CA VAL A 6 -22.96 9.82 10.45
C VAL A 6 -22.12 10.94 9.86
N GLN A 7 -21.95 10.95 8.56
CA GLN A 7 -21.23 12.01 7.84
C GLN A 7 -22.23 12.79 6.98
N ALA A 8 -22.19 14.10 7.07
CA ALA A 8 -22.96 14.98 6.20
C ALA A 8 -22.03 15.68 5.22
N HIS A 9 -22.32 15.57 3.93
CA HIS A 9 -21.59 16.23 2.86
C HIS A 9 -22.48 17.30 2.21
N LEU A 10 -22.08 18.55 2.30
CA LEU A 10 -22.77 19.68 1.73
C LEU A 10 -22.11 20.08 0.40
N THR A 11 -22.87 20.05 -0.70
CA THR A 11 -22.42 20.50 -2.02
C THR A 11 -23.47 21.42 -2.62
N ALA A 12 -23.13 22.67 -2.85
CA ALA A 12 -24.10 23.71 -3.24
C ALA A 12 -25.30 23.71 -2.30
N ASN A 13 -26.51 23.42 -2.80
CA ASN A 13 -27.75 23.41 -2.02
C ASN A 13 -28.23 21.99 -1.65
N GLN A 14 -27.34 21.00 -1.76
CA GLN A 14 -27.66 19.59 -1.46
C GLN A 14 -26.87 19.10 -0.27
N VAL A 15 -27.54 18.40 0.63
CA VAL A 15 -26.92 17.68 1.74
C VAL A 15 -27.06 16.18 1.48
N THR A 16 -25.93 15.47 1.49
CA THR A 16 -25.90 14.00 1.44
C THR A 16 -25.50 13.49 2.81
N ILE A 17 -26.30 12.61 3.38
CA ILE A 17 -26.03 11.98 4.67
C ILE A 17 -25.56 10.55 4.42
N TYR A 18 -24.40 10.19 4.98
CA TYR A 18 -23.81 8.86 4.91
C TYR A 18 -23.82 8.20 6.28
N LEU A 19 -24.17 6.93 6.32
CA LEU A 19 -23.93 6.06 7.47
C LEU A 19 -22.61 5.33 7.29
N ASP A 20 -21.70 5.43 8.25
CA ASP A 20 -20.46 4.67 8.24
C ASP A 20 -20.73 3.23 8.71
N THR A 21 -20.92 2.33 7.76
CA THR A 21 -21.13 0.90 8.02
C THR A 21 -19.84 0.12 8.18
N SER A 22 -18.69 0.73 7.89
CA SER A 22 -17.39 0.10 8.01
C SER A 22 -16.83 0.17 9.42
N GLY A 23 -16.99 1.31 10.12
CA GLY A 23 -16.36 1.61 11.39
C GLY A 23 -14.92 2.11 11.18
N GLU A 24 -13.91 1.30 11.47
CA GLU A 24 -12.53 1.64 11.12
C GLU A 24 -12.32 1.63 9.61
N ALA A 25 -11.43 2.51 9.14
CA ALA A 25 -11.12 2.64 7.72
C ALA A 25 -10.64 1.32 7.12
N LEU A 26 -11.19 0.94 5.95
CA LEU A 26 -10.90 -0.37 5.33
C LEU A 26 -9.46 -0.51 4.83
N PHE A 27 -8.73 0.58 4.62
CA PHE A 27 -7.30 0.49 4.30
C PHE A 27 -6.48 -0.06 5.48
N LYS A 28 -6.95 0.07 6.72
CA LYS A 28 -6.34 -0.55 7.89
C LYS A 28 -6.65 -2.05 7.88
N ARG A 29 -5.85 -2.84 7.14
CA ARG A 29 -6.01 -4.30 7.04
C ARG A 29 -5.71 -5.03 8.35
N GLY A 30 -4.91 -4.39 9.23
CA GLY A 30 -4.52 -4.93 10.53
C GLY A 30 -3.18 -5.68 10.56
N TRP A 31 -2.50 -5.81 9.43
CA TRP A 31 -1.19 -6.47 9.38
C TRP A 31 -0.01 -5.50 9.52
N ARG A 32 -0.20 -4.21 9.27
CA ARG A 32 0.86 -3.21 9.41
C ARG A 32 0.96 -2.72 10.85
N ASP A 33 2.12 -2.87 11.47
CA ASP A 33 2.39 -2.42 12.85
C ASP A 33 3.27 -1.16 12.85
N GLU A 34 4.36 -1.21 12.10
CA GLU A 34 5.27 -0.09 12.01
C GLU A 34 4.94 0.78 10.80
N LYS A 35 4.91 2.07 11.02
CA LYS A 35 4.78 3.07 9.95
C LYS A 35 6.20 3.49 9.57
N GLY A 36 6.62 3.11 8.39
CA GLY A 36 7.73 3.81 7.74
C GLY A 36 7.31 5.24 7.38
N ASP A 37 8.24 6.07 6.99
CA ASP A 37 7.95 7.44 6.52
C ASP A 37 6.99 7.41 5.34
N ALA A 38 5.75 7.93 5.51
CA ALA A 38 4.66 8.00 4.54
C ALA A 38 4.44 6.69 3.72
N PRO A 39 3.95 5.63 4.34
CA PRO A 39 3.71 4.37 3.66
C PRO A 39 2.55 4.49 2.67
N LEU A 40 2.66 3.77 1.53
CA LEU A 40 1.55 3.61 0.60
C LEU A 40 0.35 3.00 1.32
N LYS A 41 -0.84 3.61 1.21
CA LYS A 41 -2.07 3.05 1.78
C LYS A 41 -2.46 1.76 1.04
N GLU A 42 -2.93 0.78 1.77
CA GLU A 42 -3.27 -0.56 1.26
C GLU A 42 -4.37 -0.51 0.18
N ASN A 43 -5.42 0.28 0.39
CA ASN A 43 -6.48 0.45 -0.60
C ASN A 43 -5.98 1.11 -1.90
N LEU A 44 -5.01 2.03 -1.81
CA LEU A 44 -4.39 2.64 -2.98
C LEU A 44 -3.55 1.60 -3.73
N ALA A 45 -2.75 0.80 -3.02
CA ALA A 45 -1.98 -0.29 -3.61
C ALA A 45 -2.90 -1.30 -4.33
N ALA A 46 -4.00 -1.73 -3.70
CA ALA A 46 -4.99 -2.60 -4.31
C ALA A 46 -5.63 -2.00 -5.57
N GLY A 47 -5.96 -0.70 -5.53
CA GLY A 47 -6.48 0.05 -6.68
C GLY A 47 -5.48 0.11 -7.84
N ILE A 48 -4.22 0.41 -7.56
CA ILE A 48 -3.15 0.44 -8.56
C ILE A 48 -2.96 -0.94 -9.18
N LEU A 49 -2.88 -2.01 -8.37
CA LEU A 49 -2.80 -3.39 -8.88
C LEU A 49 -3.97 -3.75 -9.80
N SER A 50 -5.16 -3.22 -9.54
CA SER A 50 -6.31 -3.41 -10.43
C SER A 50 -6.16 -2.63 -11.74
N ILE A 51 -5.62 -1.41 -11.69
CA ILE A 51 -5.34 -0.58 -12.88
C ILE A 51 -4.26 -1.19 -13.77
N THR A 52 -3.25 -1.87 -13.19
CA THR A 52 -2.20 -2.55 -13.97
C THR A 52 -2.74 -3.70 -14.82
N GLY A 53 -3.93 -4.20 -14.53
CA GLY A 53 -4.47 -5.39 -15.17
C GLY A 53 -3.81 -6.70 -14.76
N TRP A 54 -2.88 -6.66 -13.79
CA TRP A 54 -2.23 -7.87 -13.26
C TRP A 54 -3.27 -8.85 -12.68
N LYS A 55 -3.07 -10.13 -12.96
CA LYS A 55 -3.95 -11.23 -12.53
C LYS A 55 -3.15 -12.29 -11.77
N PRO A 56 -3.78 -12.99 -10.81
CA PRO A 56 -3.19 -14.19 -10.20
C PRO A 56 -2.67 -15.17 -11.25
N GLY A 57 -1.46 -15.69 -11.03
CA GLY A 57 -0.77 -16.55 -11.96
C GLY A 57 0.21 -15.83 -12.91
N GLN A 58 0.19 -14.51 -12.97
CA GLN A 58 1.22 -13.71 -13.61
C GLN A 58 2.31 -13.34 -12.62
N THR A 59 3.56 -13.29 -13.05
CA THR A 59 4.66 -12.82 -12.20
C THR A 59 4.49 -11.34 -11.85
N LEU A 60 4.61 -11.02 -10.57
CA LEU A 60 4.66 -9.66 -10.04
C LEU A 60 5.99 -9.41 -9.35
N PHE A 61 6.62 -8.30 -9.68
CA PHE A 61 7.90 -7.91 -9.10
C PHE A 61 7.91 -6.44 -8.68
N ASP A 62 8.45 -6.16 -7.49
CA ASP A 62 8.68 -4.80 -6.99
C ASP A 62 10.12 -4.68 -6.48
N PRO A 63 11.05 -4.09 -7.26
CA PRO A 63 12.45 -3.94 -6.86
C PRO A 63 12.71 -2.82 -5.84
N MET A 64 11.67 -2.05 -5.46
CA MET A 64 11.72 -0.98 -4.46
C MET A 64 10.56 -1.16 -3.46
N CYS A 65 10.38 -2.40 -2.97
CA CYS A 65 9.15 -2.83 -2.31
C CYS A 65 8.88 -2.17 -0.95
N GLY A 66 9.87 -1.53 -0.36
CA GLY A 66 9.73 -0.94 0.95
C GLY A 66 9.22 -1.96 1.98
N SER A 67 8.16 -1.62 2.71
CA SER A 67 7.49 -2.50 3.66
C SER A 67 6.55 -3.54 3.02
N GLY A 68 6.55 -3.69 1.69
CA GLY A 68 5.88 -4.74 0.95
C GLY A 68 4.41 -4.51 0.62
N THR A 69 3.91 -3.27 0.64
CA THR A 69 2.46 -3.00 0.51
C THR A 69 1.86 -3.55 -0.78
N PHE A 70 2.46 -3.31 -1.94
CA PHE A 70 1.99 -3.87 -3.20
C PHE A 70 1.96 -5.39 -3.19
N LEU A 71 3.03 -6.01 -2.70
CA LEU A 71 3.22 -7.45 -2.75
C LEU A 71 2.28 -8.19 -1.79
N ILE A 72 2.01 -7.61 -0.62
CA ILE A 72 1.05 -8.15 0.35
C ILE A 72 -0.39 -8.04 -0.21
N GLU A 73 -0.79 -6.89 -0.75
CA GLU A 73 -2.12 -6.73 -1.36
C GLU A 73 -2.30 -7.67 -2.57
N ALA A 74 -1.25 -7.90 -3.36
CA ALA A 74 -1.26 -8.87 -4.44
C ALA A 74 -1.45 -10.30 -3.92
N ALA A 75 -0.69 -10.71 -2.89
CA ALA A 75 -0.81 -12.02 -2.29
C ALA A 75 -2.20 -12.25 -1.68
N GLN A 76 -2.76 -11.25 -0.99
CA GLN A 76 -4.13 -11.30 -0.49
C GLN A 76 -5.14 -11.47 -1.64
N LYS A 77 -4.93 -10.81 -2.78
CA LYS A 77 -5.78 -10.98 -3.97
C LYS A 77 -5.67 -12.38 -4.57
N VAL A 78 -4.48 -12.97 -4.65
CA VAL A 78 -4.30 -14.36 -5.11
C VAL A 78 -5.05 -15.33 -4.22
N LEU A 79 -4.96 -15.15 -2.91
CA LEU A 79 -5.55 -16.02 -1.89
C LEU A 79 -7.02 -15.72 -1.59
N ALA A 80 -7.65 -14.79 -2.34
CA ALA A 80 -9.02 -14.32 -2.12
C ALA A 80 -9.28 -13.84 -0.68
N ILE A 81 -8.28 -13.28 -0.02
CA ILE A 81 -8.39 -12.73 1.33
C ILE A 81 -9.06 -11.35 1.25
N PRO A 82 -10.26 -11.17 1.77
CA PRO A 82 -10.95 -9.88 1.71
C PRO A 82 -10.30 -8.84 2.63
N PRO A 83 -10.41 -7.55 2.31
CA PRO A 83 -9.83 -6.45 3.08
C PRO A 83 -10.17 -6.45 4.58
N GLY A 84 -11.30 -7.01 4.95
CA GLY A 84 -11.79 -7.11 6.32
C GLY A 84 -11.54 -8.44 7.00
N ALA A 85 -10.69 -9.33 6.45
CA ALA A 85 -10.53 -10.70 6.93
C ALA A 85 -10.18 -10.79 8.43
N ILE A 86 -9.24 -9.97 8.90
CA ILE A 86 -8.84 -9.92 10.32
C ILE A 86 -10.03 -9.45 11.17
N ARG A 87 -10.73 -8.41 10.74
CA ARG A 87 -11.88 -7.83 11.45
C ARG A 87 -13.08 -8.78 11.49
N ALA A 88 -13.28 -9.56 10.42
CA ALA A 88 -14.32 -10.57 10.33
C ALA A 88 -13.97 -11.88 11.05
N ASP A 89 -12.75 -12.01 11.57
CA ASP A 89 -12.20 -13.24 12.15
C ASP A 89 -12.33 -14.45 11.21
N LEU A 90 -11.85 -14.27 9.96
CA LEU A 90 -11.94 -15.31 8.93
C LEU A 90 -10.86 -16.39 9.07
N TYR A 91 -9.85 -16.18 9.87
CA TYR A 91 -8.72 -17.11 9.97
C TYR A 91 -8.90 -18.22 11.01
N GLY A 92 -9.92 -18.12 11.87
CA GLY A 92 -10.25 -19.16 12.86
C GLY A 92 -9.15 -19.41 13.91
N ASN A 93 -9.28 -20.54 14.63
CA ASN A 93 -8.33 -20.90 15.69
C ASN A 93 -7.04 -21.53 15.18
N GLU A 94 -6.99 -22.04 13.97
CA GLU A 94 -5.81 -22.71 13.41
C GLU A 94 -4.60 -21.77 13.29
N VAL A 95 -4.85 -20.49 13.04
CA VAL A 95 -3.80 -19.49 12.93
C VAL A 95 -3.40 -18.88 14.27
N LYS A 96 -4.28 -18.94 15.26
CA LYS A 96 -3.98 -18.48 16.63
C LYS A 96 -2.92 -19.34 17.33
N SER A 97 -2.70 -20.58 16.86
CA SER A 97 -1.73 -21.52 17.41
C SER A 97 -0.31 -21.39 16.84
N SER A 98 -0.12 -20.62 15.75
CA SER A 98 1.23 -20.35 15.25
C SER A 98 2.00 -19.53 16.29
N ARG A 99 3.24 -19.93 16.60
CA ARG A 99 4.11 -19.39 17.66
C ARG A 99 4.41 -17.89 17.62
N LEU A 100 3.88 -17.19 16.65
CA LEU A 100 3.88 -15.74 16.59
C LEU A 100 2.64 -15.23 17.32
N ALA A 101 2.80 -14.92 18.60
CA ALA A 101 1.81 -14.25 19.44
C ALA A 101 1.57 -12.81 18.91
N TYR A 102 1.12 -12.72 17.66
CA TYR A 102 0.77 -11.45 17.04
C TYR A 102 -0.62 -11.03 17.52
N ARG A 103 -0.67 -9.95 18.26
CA ARG A 103 -1.92 -9.28 18.62
C ARG A 103 -2.31 -8.37 17.44
N PRO A 104 -3.38 -8.68 16.68
CA PRO A 104 -3.80 -7.80 15.59
C PRO A 104 -4.05 -6.39 16.12
N LEU A 105 -3.52 -5.37 15.46
CA LEU A 105 -3.76 -3.96 15.79
C LEU A 105 -5.25 -3.58 15.69
N VAL A 106 -5.98 -4.31 14.87
CA VAL A 106 -7.44 -4.24 14.79
C VAL A 106 -7.98 -5.49 15.47
N THR A 107 -8.47 -5.36 16.68
CA THR A 107 -9.08 -6.49 17.38
C THR A 107 -10.39 -6.86 16.69
N SER A 108 -10.63 -8.17 16.49
CA SER A 108 -11.95 -8.70 16.07
C SER A 108 -13.07 -8.23 16.99
N ALA A 109 -12.75 -7.82 18.22
CA ALA A 109 -13.68 -7.24 19.18
C ALA A 109 -14.42 -5.98 18.69
N GLN A 110 -13.87 -5.25 17.69
CA GLN A 110 -14.52 -4.04 17.17
C GLN A 110 -15.49 -4.31 16.03
N GLY A 111 -15.40 -5.45 15.33
CA GLY A 111 -16.26 -5.80 14.19
C GLY A 111 -16.40 -4.70 13.14
N PHE A 112 -17.42 -4.81 12.31
CA PHE A 112 -17.82 -3.75 11.37
C PHE A 112 -18.88 -2.84 11.98
N GLY A 113 -18.96 -1.60 11.51
CA GLY A 113 -19.96 -0.63 11.97
C GLY A 113 -21.38 -1.12 11.78
N PHE A 114 -21.67 -1.81 10.64
CA PHE A 114 -23.02 -2.34 10.34
C PHE A 114 -23.52 -3.35 11.38
N GLN A 115 -22.63 -4.06 12.09
CA GLN A 115 -23.00 -5.06 13.09
C GLN A 115 -23.65 -4.43 14.34
N ARG A 116 -23.55 -3.12 14.50
CA ARG A 116 -24.18 -2.32 15.57
C ARG A 116 -25.53 -1.75 15.17
N LEU A 117 -25.93 -1.93 13.91
CA LEU A 117 -27.22 -1.46 13.42
C LEU A 117 -28.35 -2.45 13.82
N LYS A 118 -29.53 -1.89 14.16
CA LYS A 118 -30.71 -2.71 14.53
C LYS A 118 -31.01 -3.84 13.54
N PRO A 119 -30.99 -3.64 12.20
CA PRO A 119 -31.26 -4.72 11.27
C PRO A 119 -30.33 -5.92 11.42
N PHE A 120 -29.08 -5.72 11.87
CA PHE A 120 -28.14 -6.82 12.10
C PHE A 120 -28.51 -7.70 13.30
N ASN A 121 -29.36 -7.22 14.22
CA ASN A 121 -29.84 -7.99 15.35
C ASN A 121 -30.89 -9.05 14.92
N GLU A 122 -31.40 -8.98 13.71
CA GLU A 122 -32.30 -9.99 13.17
C GLU A 122 -31.54 -11.30 12.90
N ILE A 123 -32.16 -12.42 13.28
CA ILE A 123 -31.58 -13.76 13.10
C ILE A 123 -31.23 -14.04 11.64
N ALA A 124 -32.06 -13.56 10.70
CA ALA A 124 -31.82 -13.73 9.27
C ALA A 124 -30.52 -13.05 8.81
N GLU A 125 -30.23 -11.84 9.28
CA GLU A 125 -29.02 -11.08 8.92
C GLU A 125 -27.76 -11.69 9.56
N GLN A 126 -27.87 -12.17 10.80
CA GLN A 126 -26.78 -12.89 11.44
C GLN A 126 -26.46 -14.20 10.72
N LYS A 127 -27.45 -14.95 10.26
CA LYS A 127 -27.26 -16.15 9.43
C LYS A 127 -26.61 -15.83 8.08
N ARG A 128 -27.02 -14.74 7.40
CA ARG A 128 -26.41 -14.29 6.15
C ARG A 128 -24.94 -13.93 6.35
N TRP A 129 -24.63 -13.22 7.42
CA TRP A 129 -23.24 -12.86 7.77
C TRP A 129 -22.40 -14.10 8.05
N ALA A 130 -22.93 -15.07 8.82
CA ALA A 130 -22.25 -16.32 9.09
C ALA A 130 -21.97 -17.11 7.81
N ALA A 131 -22.95 -17.24 6.93
CA ALA A 131 -22.79 -17.90 5.63
C ALA A 131 -21.77 -17.21 4.73
N LEU A 132 -21.73 -15.87 4.71
CA LEU A 132 -20.72 -15.11 3.97
C LEU A 132 -19.31 -15.37 4.52
N LYS A 133 -19.14 -15.40 5.83
CA LYS A 133 -17.83 -15.71 6.45
C LYS A 133 -17.40 -17.13 6.10
N GLU A 134 -18.28 -18.10 6.22
CA GLU A 134 -18.01 -19.51 5.88
C GLU A 134 -17.60 -19.67 4.41
N SER A 135 -18.34 -19.06 3.51
CA SER A 135 -18.00 -19.06 2.07
C SER A 135 -16.62 -18.45 1.82
N SER A 136 -16.31 -17.31 2.45
CA SER A 136 -15.00 -16.66 2.33
C SER A 136 -13.87 -17.53 2.90
N GLN A 137 -14.09 -18.16 4.06
CA GLN A 137 -13.13 -19.09 4.66
C GLN A 137 -12.84 -20.28 3.74
N LYS A 138 -13.88 -20.87 3.18
CA LYS A 138 -13.76 -21.98 2.24
C LYS A 138 -12.93 -21.58 1.01
N GLU A 139 -13.21 -20.43 0.41
CA GLU A 139 -12.44 -19.94 -0.74
C GLU A 139 -10.98 -19.70 -0.37
N ILE A 140 -10.68 -19.07 0.77
CA ILE A 140 -9.31 -18.86 1.25
C ILE A 140 -8.58 -20.21 1.39
N LEU A 141 -9.23 -21.22 1.98
CA LEU A 141 -8.64 -22.55 2.17
C LEU A 141 -8.36 -23.25 0.82
N GLU A 142 -9.28 -23.16 -0.13
CA GLU A 142 -9.09 -23.71 -1.48
C GLU A 142 -7.93 -23.01 -2.21
N ARG A 143 -7.86 -21.69 -2.11
CA ARG A 143 -6.74 -20.93 -2.69
C ARG A 143 -5.40 -21.27 -2.02
N ARG A 144 -5.35 -21.44 -0.71
CA ARG A 144 -4.14 -21.86 0.00
C ARG A 144 -3.66 -23.25 -0.40
N LYS A 145 -4.56 -24.18 -0.70
CA LYS A 145 -4.18 -25.49 -1.26
C LYS A 145 -3.56 -25.36 -2.65
N ARG A 146 -4.07 -24.43 -3.48
CA ARG A 146 -3.55 -24.17 -4.82
C ARG A 146 -2.23 -23.41 -4.81
N TYR A 147 -2.02 -22.55 -3.81
CA TYR A 147 -0.85 -21.71 -3.63
C TYR A 147 -0.27 -21.96 -2.23
N PRO A 148 0.42 -23.10 -2.01
CA PRO A 148 0.84 -23.53 -0.68
C PRO A 148 2.02 -22.74 -0.12
N ASP A 149 2.81 -22.10 -0.97
CA ASP A 149 4.03 -21.39 -0.62
C ASP A 149 4.15 -20.04 -1.35
N ALA A 150 5.15 -19.26 -0.98
CA ALA A 150 5.38 -17.93 -1.55
C ALA A 150 5.82 -17.99 -3.03
N GLU A 151 6.48 -19.07 -3.45
CA GLU A 151 6.93 -19.25 -4.83
C GLU A 151 5.74 -19.45 -5.78
N SER A 152 4.78 -20.26 -5.38
CA SER A 152 3.55 -20.54 -6.14
C SER A 152 2.70 -19.29 -6.36
N LEU A 153 2.81 -18.27 -5.50
CA LEU A 153 2.12 -17.00 -5.69
C LEU A 153 2.65 -16.20 -6.88
N GLY A 154 3.89 -16.45 -7.33
CA GLY A 154 4.53 -15.69 -8.39
C GLY A 154 4.83 -14.23 -8.04
N ILE A 155 5.02 -13.93 -6.74
CA ILE A 155 5.17 -12.58 -6.20
C ILE A 155 6.52 -12.46 -5.52
N SER A 156 7.32 -11.47 -5.91
CA SER A 156 8.64 -11.24 -5.34
C SER A 156 9.01 -9.77 -5.31
N GLY A 157 9.99 -9.42 -4.49
CA GLY A 157 10.46 -8.06 -4.40
C GLY A 157 11.84 -7.90 -3.78
N GLY A 158 12.30 -6.66 -3.77
CA GLY A 158 13.55 -6.26 -3.17
C GLY A 158 13.53 -4.82 -2.71
N ASP A 159 14.47 -4.50 -1.85
CA ASP A 159 14.75 -3.13 -1.45
C ASP A 159 16.23 -3.01 -1.09
N ILE A 160 16.82 -1.85 -1.30
CA ILE A 160 18.21 -1.59 -0.93
C ILE A 160 18.39 -1.53 0.60
N ASN A 161 17.32 -1.18 1.31
CA ASN A 161 17.31 -1.04 2.76
C ASN A 161 16.91 -2.36 3.43
N GLU A 162 17.88 -3.01 4.08
CA GLU A 162 17.68 -4.26 4.81
C GLU A 162 16.57 -4.18 5.86
N LYS A 163 16.45 -3.04 6.56
CA LYS A 163 15.38 -2.84 7.57
C LYS A 163 13.99 -2.89 6.94
N LEU A 164 13.82 -2.32 5.73
CA LEU A 164 12.55 -2.39 5.00
C LEU A 164 12.25 -3.80 4.51
N VAL A 165 13.25 -4.55 4.07
CA VAL A 165 13.09 -5.98 3.73
C VAL A 165 12.67 -6.80 4.94
N ALA A 166 13.29 -6.55 6.11
CA ALA A 166 12.89 -7.20 7.37
C ALA A 166 11.45 -6.84 7.76
N MET A 167 11.08 -5.54 7.65
CA MET A 167 9.72 -5.07 7.90
C MET A 167 8.71 -5.72 6.93
N PHE A 168 9.04 -5.86 5.66
CA PHE A 168 8.21 -6.57 4.68
C PHE A 168 7.97 -8.03 5.12
N LYS A 169 9.00 -8.75 5.53
CA LYS A 169 8.87 -10.12 6.04
C LYS A 169 7.95 -10.20 7.25
N CYS A 170 8.10 -9.30 8.21
CA CYS A 170 7.21 -9.21 9.36
C CYS A 170 5.76 -8.91 8.96
N ASN A 171 5.53 -7.95 8.06
CA ASN A 171 4.20 -7.60 7.60
C ASN A 171 3.54 -8.75 6.81
N TRP A 172 4.32 -9.50 6.02
CA TRP A 172 3.85 -10.70 5.32
C TRP A 172 3.33 -11.76 6.27
N GLN A 173 4.10 -12.05 7.33
CA GLN A 173 3.68 -13.00 8.38
C GLN A 173 2.43 -12.51 9.11
N ARG A 174 2.36 -11.22 9.44
CA ARG A 174 1.20 -10.60 10.08
C ARG A 174 -0.05 -10.63 9.20
N ALA A 175 0.14 -10.52 7.89
CA ALA A 175 -0.94 -10.72 6.92
C ALA A 175 -1.35 -12.18 6.77
N GLN A 176 -0.72 -13.09 7.52
CA GLN A 176 -0.98 -14.53 7.55
C GLN A 176 -0.85 -15.17 6.15
N LEU A 177 0.12 -14.71 5.41
CA LEU A 177 0.45 -15.23 4.10
C LEU A 177 1.36 -16.47 4.23
N PRO A 178 1.37 -17.39 3.24
CA PRO A 178 2.14 -18.62 3.32
C PRO A 178 3.64 -18.35 3.32
N ASP A 179 4.38 -19.15 4.10
CA ASP A 179 5.84 -19.12 4.22
C ASP A 179 6.46 -17.73 4.46
N GLN A 180 7.70 -17.57 3.99
CA GLN A 180 8.40 -16.30 3.94
C GLN A 180 8.28 -15.71 2.54
N PRO A 181 8.11 -14.37 2.42
CA PRO A 181 8.06 -13.74 1.10
C PRO A 181 9.39 -13.90 0.37
N ILE A 182 9.35 -13.97 -0.96
CA ILE A 182 10.55 -13.89 -1.78
C ILE A 182 11.01 -12.42 -1.79
N ALA A 183 11.80 -12.07 -0.79
CA ALA A 183 12.28 -10.71 -0.55
C ALA A 183 13.79 -10.70 -0.38
N ARG A 184 14.48 -9.84 -1.13
CA ARG A 184 15.94 -9.73 -1.12
C ARG A 184 16.38 -8.30 -0.84
N GLN A 185 17.48 -8.17 -0.08
CA GLN A 185 18.18 -6.90 -0.06
C GLN A 185 18.94 -6.77 -1.39
N VAL A 186 18.54 -5.84 -2.23
CA VAL A 186 19.14 -5.62 -3.55
C VAL A 186 18.95 -4.17 -3.98
N ASP A 187 19.97 -3.63 -4.63
CA ASP A 187 19.82 -2.38 -5.37
C ASP A 187 18.93 -2.63 -6.60
N ALA A 188 17.94 -1.78 -6.82
CA ALA A 188 17.07 -1.87 -7.98
C ALA A 188 17.86 -1.85 -9.31
N MET A 189 19.01 -1.18 -9.34
CA MET A 189 19.94 -1.15 -10.47
C MET A 189 20.62 -2.50 -10.76
N ALA A 190 20.69 -3.38 -9.76
CA ALA A 190 21.25 -4.73 -9.87
C ALA A 190 20.16 -5.81 -9.87
N SER A 191 18.88 -5.42 -9.84
CA SER A 191 17.77 -6.35 -9.83
C SER A 191 17.66 -7.10 -11.15
N LYS A 192 17.19 -8.34 -11.09
CA LYS A 192 16.98 -9.20 -12.26
C LYS A 192 15.57 -9.77 -12.23
N PRO A 193 14.99 -10.08 -13.38
CA PRO A 193 13.73 -10.82 -13.44
C PRO A 193 13.81 -12.08 -12.56
N PRO A 194 12.71 -12.48 -11.91
CA PRO A 194 12.63 -13.78 -11.25
C PRO A 194 13.00 -14.90 -12.23
N VAL A 195 13.62 -15.94 -11.69
CA VAL A 195 14.13 -17.07 -12.50
C VAL A 195 13.02 -17.65 -13.37
N ASN A 196 13.34 -17.95 -14.63
CA ASN A 196 12.45 -18.54 -15.63
C ASN A 196 11.25 -17.66 -16.07
N THR A 197 11.26 -16.35 -15.83
CA THR A 197 10.23 -15.44 -16.33
C THR A 197 10.75 -14.56 -17.48
N LYS A 198 10.07 -14.65 -18.63
CA LYS A 198 10.35 -13.80 -19.80
C LYS A 198 9.54 -12.52 -19.80
N ASP A 199 8.39 -12.53 -19.13
CA ASP A 199 7.44 -11.44 -19.03
C ASP A 199 6.83 -11.39 -17.63
N GLY A 200 6.26 -10.26 -17.28
CA GLY A 200 5.63 -10.05 -15.98
C GLY A 200 5.14 -8.63 -15.82
N VAL A 201 4.66 -8.35 -14.63
CA VAL A 201 4.26 -7.01 -14.22
C VAL A 201 5.22 -6.53 -13.13
N MET A 202 5.78 -5.35 -13.34
CA MET A 202 6.58 -4.63 -12.36
C MET A 202 5.78 -3.46 -11.84
N VAL A 203 5.74 -3.31 -10.52
CA VAL A 203 5.14 -2.14 -9.87
C VAL A 203 6.22 -1.42 -9.07
N LEU A 204 6.22 -0.10 -9.10
CA LEU A 204 7.24 0.72 -8.48
C LEU A 204 6.59 1.88 -7.73
N ASN A 205 7.01 2.11 -6.50
CA ASN A 205 6.79 3.35 -5.77
C ASN A 205 8.15 3.92 -5.35
N PRO A 206 8.88 4.55 -6.29
CA PRO A 206 10.22 5.06 -6.01
C PRO A 206 10.20 6.08 -4.87
N PRO A 207 11.29 6.24 -4.13
CA PRO A 207 11.39 7.30 -3.13
C PRO A 207 11.31 8.68 -3.81
N TYR A 208 10.53 9.59 -3.21
CA TYR A 208 10.39 10.97 -3.66
C TYR A 208 11.10 11.93 -2.69
N GLY A 209 11.72 12.98 -3.22
CA GLY A 209 12.26 14.09 -2.45
C GLY A 209 13.39 13.72 -1.49
N GLU A 210 13.37 14.24 -0.27
CA GLU A 210 14.40 14.12 0.75
C GLU A 210 14.75 12.69 1.19
N ARG A 211 14.04 11.66 0.68
CA ARG A 211 14.24 10.24 1.01
C ARG A 211 15.44 9.61 0.31
N LEU A 212 16.06 10.31 -0.63
CA LEU A 212 17.27 9.84 -1.30
C LEU A 212 18.52 10.21 -0.50
N VAL A 213 18.78 9.51 0.60
CA VAL A 213 20.12 9.47 1.16
C VAL A 213 20.94 8.50 0.31
N ILE A 214 21.56 9.01 -0.75
CA ILE A 214 22.52 8.26 -1.53
C ILE A 214 23.69 7.95 -0.59
N LYS A 215 23.84 6.69 -0.16
CA LYS A 215 25.00 6.25 0.64
C LYS A 215 26.26 6.50 -0.17
N GLY A 216 27.00 7.54 0.21
CA GLY A 216 28.27 7.92 -0.42
C GLY A 216 28.84 9.25 0.10
N GLY A 217 28.07 10.05 0.81
CA GLY A 217 28.51 11.26 1.46
C GLY A 217 28.33 11.16 2.97
N ARG A 218 29.39 11.43 3.75
CA ARG A 218 29.28 11.70 5.18
C ARG A 218 28.37 12.92 5.37
N GLY A 219 27.06 12.68 5.52
CA GLY A 219 26.05 13.70 5.75
C GLY A 219 25.47 13.54 7.14
N GLN A 220 25.41 14.63 7.85
CA GLN A 220 24.90 14.79 9.20
C GLN A 220 23.53 14.10 9.38
N GLU A 221 23.43 13.27 10.42
CA GLU A 221 22.14 12.83 10.96
C GLU A 221 21.32 14.07 11.35
N ARG A 222 20.28 14.37 10.58
CA ARG A 222 19.24 15.31 11.03
C ARG A 222 18.34 14.57 11.99
N ASP A 223 18.19 15.14 13.16
CA ASP A 223 17.44 14.65 14.30
C ASP A 223 15.97 14.38 13.89
N SER A 224 15.54 13.14 14.04
CA SER A 224 14.19 12.66 13.73
C SER A 224 13.06 13.41 14.48
N ARG A 225 13.42 14.19 15.49
CA ARG A 225 12.47 15.02 16.27
C ARG A 225 11.87 16.17 15.48
N ASN A 226 12.60 16.75 14.52
CA ASN A 226 12.11 17.88 13.72
C ASN A 226 11.09 17.45 12.63
N VAL A 227 11.10 16.18 12.21
CA VAL A 227 10.16 15.68 11.19
C VAL A 227 8.78 15.38 11.77
N GLU A 228 8.70 15.00 13.05
CA GLU A 228 7.42 14.80 13.74
C GLU A 228 6.73 16.12 14.10
N GLU A 229 7.48 17.18 14.39
CA GLU A 229 6.92 18.52 14.64
C GLU A 229 6.34 19.13 13.36
N ASP A 230 7.03 19.03 12.24
CA ASP A 230 6.54 19.51 10.93
C ASP A 230 5.28 18.75 10.48
N SER A 231 5.21 17.43 10.73
CA SER A 231 4.03 16.63 10.39
C SER A 231 2.81 16.97 11.27
N ARG A 232 3.02 17.23 12.55
CA ARG A 232 1.96 17.66 13.48
C ARG A 232 1.50 19.10 13.21
N GLU A 233 2.40 20.00 12.82
CA GLU A 233 2.02 21.35 12.39
C GLU A 233 1.19 21.33 11.11
N ILE A 234 1.47 20.43 10.18
CA ILE A 234 0.68 20.26 8.96
C ILE A 234 -0.70 19.68 9.27
N GLU A 235 -0.83 18.69 10.16
CA GLU A 235 -2.12 18.14 10.58
C GLU A 235 -2.94 19.17 11.37
N ASN A 236 -2.35 19.88 12.32
CA ASN A 236 -3.03 20.94 13.08
C ASN A 236 -3.43 22.14 12.20
N ARG A 237 -2.64 22.50 11.19
CA ARG A 237 -3.03 23.50 10.20
C ARG A 237 -4.19 23.05 9.31
N PHE A 238 -4.31 21.76 9.05
CA PHE A 238 -5.43 21.20 8.29
C PHE A 238 -6.75 21.24 9.09
N GLU A 239 -6.69 21.01 10.39
CA GLU A 239 -7.88 21.12 11.27
C GLU A 239 -8.32 22.57 11.50
N LEU A 240 -7.37 23.51 11.67
CA LEU A 240 -7.67 24.91 11.88
C LEU A 240 -8.24 25.63 10.64
N ASN A 241 -7.89 25.16 9.43
CA ASN A 241 -8.39 25.74 8.17
C ASN A 241 -9.75 25.22 7.71
N LEU A 242 -10.36 24.29 8.43
CA LEU A 242 -11.74 23.87 8.19
C LEU A 242 -12.76 24.94 8.61
N GLU A 243 -12.39 25.87 9.48
CA GLU A 243 -13.26 26.95 9.95
C GLU A 243 -13.18 28.24 9.13
N THR A 244 -12.12 28.47 8.36
CA THR A 244 -11.92 29.71 7.59
C THR A 244 -11.63 29.45 6.11
N GLY A 245 -12.68 29.19 5.33
CA GLY A 245 -12.73 29.53 3.90
C GLY A 245 -11.79 28.81 2.91
N ARG A 246 -12.36 27.87 2.22
CA ARG A 246 -11.89 26.91 1.18
C ARG A 246 -11.02 27.42 0.01
N GLN A 247 -10.66 28.68 -0.12
CA GLN A 247 -9.91 29.18 -1.28
C GLN A 247 -8.40 29.36 -1.04
N SER A 248 -7.96 29.63 0.17
CA SER A 248 -6.54 29.83 0.48
C SER A 248 -5.74 28.52 0.62
N ALA A 249 -6.36 27.47 1.17
CA ALA A 249 -5.69 26.19 1.40
C ALA A 249 -5.29 25.47 0.09
N LYS A 250 -6.11 25.54 -0.96
CA LYS A 250 -5.80 24.96 -2.29
C LYS A 250 -4.63 25.66 -2.99
N ARG A 251 -4.42 26.94 -2.72
CA ARG A 251 -3.33 27.73 -3.32
C ARG A 251 -2.00 27.44 -2.60
N SER A 252 -2.00 27.40 -1.28
CA SER A 252 -0.84 27.10 -0.45
C SER A 252 -0.31 25.66 -0.69
N SER A 253 -1.21 24.68 -0.76
CA SER A 253 -0.81 23.28 -1.04
C SER A 253 -0.25 23.11 -2.44
N ARG A 254 -0.78 23.81 -3.45
CA ARG A 254 -0.24 23.80 -4.81
C ARG A 254 1.11 24.51 -4.93
N GLU A 255 1.33 25.59 -4.19
CA GLU A 255 2.63 26.29 -4.17
C GLU A 255 3.70 25.50 -3.41
N SER A 256 3.35 24.86 -2.30
CA SER A 256 4.24 23.97 -1.58
C SER A 256 4.62 22.74 -2.40
N LEU A 257 3.67 22.12 -3.08
CA LEU A 257 3.93 21.02 -4.04
C LEU A 257 4.79 21.46 -5.22
N LYS A 258 4.55 22.66 -5.77
CA LYS A 258 5.39 23.22 -6.84
C LYS A 258 6.81 23.53 -6.38
N LYS A 259 6.99 24.04 -5.15
CA LYS A 259 8.35 24.27 -4.58
C LYS A 259 9.08 22.96 -4.31
N LEU A 260 8.40 21.92 -3.79
CA LEU A 260 8.96 20.57 -3.63
C LEU A 260 9.32 19.94 -4.99
N GLN A 261 8.47 20.08 -5.99
CA GLN A 261 8.73 19.61 -7.35
C GLN A 261 9.91 20.35 -7.99
N ALA A 262 9.97 21.68 -7.85
CA ALA A 262 11.08 22.48 -8.39
C ALA A 262 12.45 22.17 -7.71
N GLN A 263 12.45 21.77 -6.43
CA GLN A 263 13.66 21.30 -5.75
C GLN A 263 14.09 19.89 -6.20
N GLN A 264 13.13 19.01 -6.55
CA GLN A 264 13.43 17.66 -7.07
C GLN A 264 13.99 17.68 -8.50
N GLU A 265 13.54 18.61 -9.33
CA GLU A 265 14.03 18.76 -10.72
C GLU A 265 15.52 19.14 -10.79
N GLN A 266 16.15 19.52 -9.68
CA GLN A 266 17.51 20.09 -9.65
C GLN A 266 18.58 19.20 -9.01
N ASP A 267 18.28 17.98 -8.50
CA ASP A 267 19.35 17.07 -8.06
C ASP A 267 19.91 16.27 -9.25
N PRO A 268 21.11 16.66 -9.77
CA PRO A 268 21.71 15.99 -10.94
C PRO A 268 21.97 14.50 -10.69
N LYS A 269 22.18 14.11 -9.43
CA LYS A 269 22.42 12.71 -9.04
C LYS A 269 21.15 11.87 -9.17
N PHE A 270 20.00 12.46 -8.83
CA PHE A 270 18.73 11.77 -8.97
C PHE A 270 18.33 11.61 -10.44
N VAL A 271 18.50 12.63 -11.24
CA VAL A 271 18.26 12.58 -12.69
C VAL A 271 19.16 11.52 -13.35
N GLU A 272 20.44 11.47 -12.97
CA GLU A 272 21.38 10.45 -13.48
C GLU A 272 20.97 9.04 -13.03
N PHE A 273 20.55 8.86 -11.77
CA PHE A 273 19.98 7.59 -11.28
C PHE A 273 18.79 7.15 -12.11
N LEU A 274 17.82 8.04 -12.36
CA LEU A 274 16.64 7.72 -13.16
C LEU A 274 17.01 7.34 -14.60
N ARG A 275 17.97 8.03 -15.19
CA ARG A 275 18.44 7.71 -16.54
C ARG A 275 19.05 6.30 -16.61
N GLN A 276 19.92 5.98 -15.67
CA GLN A 276 20.58 4.65 -15.57
C GLN A 276 19.53 3.57 -15.27
N PHE A 277 18.59 3.85 -14.37
CA PHE A 277 17.51 2.92 -14.03
C PHE A 277 16.61 2.66 -15.24
N GLY A 278 16.27 3.68 -16.02
CA GLY A 278 15.52 3.51 -17.26
C GLY A 278 16.25 2.65 -18.29
N GLN A 279 17.60 2.75 -18.38
CA GLN A 279 18.41 1.87 -19.23
C GLN A 279 18.40 0.44 -18.70
N HIS A 280 18.58 0.27 -17.39
CA HIS A 280 18.53 -1.06 -16.75
C HIS A 280 17.18 -1.75 -16.98
N LEU A 281 16.06 -1.03 -16.89
CA LEU A 281 14.74 -1.58 -17.18
C LEU A 281 14.63 -2.11 -18.62
N LYS A 282 15.21 -1.42 -19.60
CA LYS A 282 15.21 -1.86 -21.00
C LYS A 282 16.06 -3.10 -21.21
N ASP A 283 17.24 -3.16 -20.56
CA ASP A 283 18.21 -4.21 -20.76
C ASP A 283 17.83 -5.50 -20.02
N ALA A 284 17.34 -5.38 -18.79
CA ALA A 284 17.07 -6.53 -17.94
C ALA A 284 15.59 -6.99 -17.97
N PHE A 285 14.65 -6.07 -18.24
CA PHE A 285 13.21 -6.33 -18.14
C PHE A 285 12.48 -6.14 -19.49
N GLY A 286 13.15 -6.43 -20.60
CA GLY A 286 12.51 -6.45 -21.91
C GLY A 286 11.28 -7.38 -21.93
N GLY A 287 10.13 -6.90 -22.39
CA GLY A 287 8.87 -7.66 -22.40
C GLY A 287 8.00 -7.49 -21.14
N TRP A 288 8.50 -6.84 -20.09
CA TRP A 288 7.72 -6.57 -18.88
C TRP A 288 6.84 -5.33 -18.99
N ASN A 289 5.67 -5.40 -18.34
CA ASN A 289 4.82 -4.23 -18.15
C ASN A 289 5.23 -3.53 -16.85
N VAL A 290 5.79 -2.31 -16.97
CA VAL A 290 6.30 -1.54 -15.83
C VAL A 290 5.33 -0.43 -15.48
N PHE A 291 4.88 -0.40 -14.22
CA PHE A 291 3.98 0.62 -13.67
C PHE A 291 4.67 1.38 -12.56
N VAL A 292 4.74 2.69 -12.71
CA VAL A 292 5.40 3.58 -11.74
C VAL A 292 4.37 4.50 -11.13
N LEU A 293 4.22 4.45 -9.80
CA LEU A 293 3.49 5.46 -9.06
C LEU A 293 4.40 6.67 -8.88
N THR A 294 3.98 7.84 -9.31
CA THR A 294 4.76 9.06 -9.19
C THR A 294 3.89 10.30 -9.08
N ALA A 295 4.35 11.29 -8.33
CA ALA A 295 3.81 12.65 -8.37
C ALA A 295 4.56 13.53 -9.38
N ASP A 296 5.74 13.09 -9.84
CA ASP A 296 6.56 13.81 -10.80
C ASP A 296 6.14 13.51 -12.24
N MET A 297 5.66 14.54 -12.93
CA MET A 297 5.21 14.45 -14.31
C MET A 297 6.37 14.39 -15.32
N ALA A 298 7.58 14.74 -14.93
CA ALA A 298 8.79 14.71 -15.77
C ALA A 298 9.48 13.32 -15.75
N LEU A 299 9.13 12.46 -14.78
CA LEU A 299 9.77 11.16 -14.55
C LEU A 299 9.89 10.28 -15.80
N PRO A 300 8.88 10.14 -16.70
CA PRO A 300 9.02 9.33 -17.91
C PRO A 300 10.13 9.86 -18.85
N GLY A 301 10.26 11.19 -18.95
CA GLY A 301 11.33 11.83 -19.73
C GLY A 301 12.71 11.58 -19.12
N GLN A 302 12.83 11.61 -17.79
CA GLN A 302 14.08 11.36 -17.07
C GLN A 302 14.49 9.88 -17.19
N LEU A 303 13.56 8.95 -17.11
CA LEU A 303 13.78 7.51 -17.36
C LEU A 303 14.12 7.21 -18.84
N ARG A 304 13.88 8.13 -19.75
CA ARG A 304 14.00 7.93 -21.22
C ARG A 304 13.21 6.72 -21.71
N ILE A 305 12.05 6.49 -21.09
CA ILE A 305 11.11 5.43 -21.47
C ILE A 305 9.83 6.12 -21.97
N LYS A 306 9.37 5.69 -23.15
CA LYS A 306 8.09 6.16 -23.68
C LYS A 306 6.96 5.53 -22.88
N GLU A 307 6.19 6.34 -22.19
CA GLU A 307 4.99 5.90 -21.51
C GLU A 307 3.91 5.46 -22.52
N SER A 308 3.24 4.36 -22.25
CA SER A 308 2.10 3.90 -23.05
C SER A 308 0.78 4.47 -22.54
N LYS A 309 0.67 4.70 -21.23
CA LYS A 309 -0.54 5.20 -20.58
C LYS A 309 -0.21 5.96 -19.29
N ARG A 310 -0.96 7.02 -19.05
CA ARG A 310 -0.94 7.76 -17.80
C ARG A 310 -2.32 7.75 -17.15
N THR A 311 -2.41 7.40 -15.88
CA THR A 311 -3.67 7.35 -15.13
C THR A 311 -3.57 8.28 -13.93
N PRO A 312 -4.32 9.40 -13.89
CA PRO A 312 -4.32 10.28 -12.73
C PRO A 312 -5.00 9.59 -11.54
N LEU A 313 -4.37 9.69 -10.37
CA LEU A 313 -4.92 9.22 -9.10
C LEU A 313 -5.17 10.43 -8.21
N PHE A 314 -6.34 10.49 -7.61
CA PHE A 314 -6.75 11.56 -6.68
C PHE A 314 -6.86 10.96 -5.28
N ASN A 315 -6.22 11.61 -4.30
CA ASN A 315 -6.25 11.20 -2.90
C ASN A 315 -7.09 12.19 -2.08
#